data_dc16fb818be6b54b6ad0903d5d90c5ca
#
_entry.id   dc16fb818be6b54b6ad0903d5d90c5ca
#
_cell.length_a   1.000
_cell.length_b   1.000
_cell.length_c   1.000
_cell.angle_alpha   90.00
_cell.angle_beta   90.00
_cell.angle_gamma   90.00
#
_symmetry.space_group_name_H-M   'P 1'
#
loop_
_entity.id
_entity.type
_entity.pdbx_description
1 polymer ?
#
loop_
_entity_poly.entity_id
_entity_poly.type
_entity_poly.pdbx_seq_one_letter_code
_entity_poly.pdbx_strand_id
1 'polypeptide(L)'
;MTQRYNTGNSRPSNSMKDLSDNALAYDDFMNSENDTFIDRLENEKDTLAGAQKKMAAAAEASVQDARQNLIPLSRQYMTLAAAQADIANIPVGSTTYYRSPDDNALAVEVINNAGTLQPTGRKMPSQATVDNLSTDVSALNERVTNISNQAQTDDMRGGAKDPKGRVPLWWNGKGDTILKKDINITKVGEEFPEVKGKAEKAFNYGIQATDRKYAGGLADPLGRLPYSFDYHGESYFKGEHINDLILRVAGGISAKSIVGNLLSVSAFGDSLTFGAGTGSPPNGWVEQISLLLPEMKFRKFAVGGQTASEIATRQGGFVNLLTLENNTIPASGSVNVTSQKYRPITVNSAGAGQANLQGTLFGVHGTLNATYDGSGNMLTNTFTRTTPGEAVYVDPDSAFILDSNDSEYDIQILCYGRNDVYATDFRERTLSALAASIAHMKYLNKRFIVISIPNRTGTTEIKGSAVYNNIISVNKDAQSLAPESYLDIRSQLVRAYNPAVIQDVIDFNNDCPPSSLMFDETHPNANGYAVWARALKKFIEDRGWNKK
;
A
#
# COMPACT_ATOMS: atom_id res chain seq x y z
N MET A 1 31.74 59.80 -10.59
CA MET A 1 31.16 58.81 -9.66
C MET A 1 30.00 59.53 -8.97
N THR A 2 28.79 59.05 -9.17
CA THR A 2 27.60 59.55 -8.48
C THR A 2 27.68 59.05 -7.06
N GLN A 3 27.79 59.95 -6.10
CA GLN A 3 27.96 59.62 -4.67
C GLN A 3 26.61 59.18 -4.10
N ARG A 4 26.59 58.07 -3.39
CA ARG A 4 25.45 57.65 -2.55
C ARG A 4 25.36 58.54 -1.32
N TYR A 5 24.16 58.95 -1.01
CA TYR A 5 23.91 59.78 0.16
C TYR A 5 23.74 58.99 1.45
N ASN A 6 23.46 57.66 1.33
CA ASN A 6 23.24 56.74 2.46
C ASN A 6 22.29 57.36 3.50
N THR A 7 21.09 57.68 3.09
CA THR A 7 20.15 58.45 3.93
C THR A 7 19.67 57.66 5.17
N GLY A 8 19.87 56.35 5.20
CA GLY A 8 19.51 55.50 6.34
C GLY A 8 18.00 55.38 6.64
N ASN A 9 17.14 55.97 5.80
CA ASN A 9 15.69 55.95 5.98
C ASN A 9 15.15 54.53 5.79
N SER A 10 14.44 53.98 6.78
CA SER A 10 13.84 52.63 6.69
C SER A 10 12.77 52.54 5.59
N ARG A 11 12.11 53.65 5.25
CA ARG A 11 11.22 53.80 4.08
C ARG A 11 11.74 54.90 3.19
N PRO A 12 11.82 54.63 1.85
CA PRO A 12 12.23 55.69 0.92
C PRO A 12 11.20 56.82 0.96
N SER A 13 11.68 58.08 1.08
CA SER A 13 10.88 59.27 0.90
C SER A 13 10.92 59.74 -0.55
N ASN A 14 10.10 60.77 -0.87
CA ASN A 14 10.15 61.41 -2.18
C ASN A 14 11.34 62.40 -2.32
N SER A 15 12.29 62.39 -1.36
CA SER A 15 13.48 63.22 -1.46
C SER A 15 14.36 62.77 -2.64
N MET A 16 14.95 63.74 -3.34
CA MET A 16 15.88 63.45 -4.45
C MET A 16 17.08 62.60 -4.01
N LYS A 17 17.46 62.67 -2.73
CA LYS A 17 18.56 61.84 -2.19
C LYS A 17 18.16 60.38 -2.06
N ASP A 18 16.99 60.05 -1.52
CA ASP A 18 16.47 58.71 -1.43
C ASP A 18 16.19 58.08 -2.83
N LEU A 19 15.68 58.90 -3.76
CA LEU A 19 15.45 58.46 -5.13
C LEU A 19 16.76 58.17 -5.84
N SER A 20 17.81 58.99 -5.63
CA SER A 20 19.14 58.75 -6.18
C SER A 20 19.79 57.47 -5.63
N ASP A 21 19.73 57.29 -4.31
CA ASP A 21 20.30 56.12 -3.65
C ASP A 21 19.58 54.80 -4.08
N ASN A 22 18.25 54.84 -4.28
CA ASN A 22 17.50 53.71 -4.78
C ASN A 22 17.81 53.41 -6.25
N ALA A 23 17.97 54.45 -7.08
CA ALA A 23 18.32 54.26 -8.49
C ALA A 23 19.72 53.64 -8.62
N LEU A 24 20.69 54.10 -7.83
CA LEU A 24 22.04 53.52 -7.81
C LEU A 24 22.04 52.10 -7.22
N ALA A 25 21.26 51.83 -6.20
CA ALA A 25 21.16 50.47 -5.67
C ALA A 25 20.51 49.51 -6.66
N TYR A 26 19.52 49.98 -7.43
CA TYR A 26 18.90 49.18 -8.49
C TYR A 26 19.88 48.92 -9.66
N ASP A 27 20.67 49.95 -10.04
CA ASP A 27 21.69 49.78 -11.07
C ASP A 27 22.80 48.80 -10.64
N ASP A 28 23.26 48.91 -9.39
CA ASP A 28 24.22 47.95 -8.82
C ASP A 28 23.65 46.54 -8.76
N PHE A 29 22.37 46.40 -8.38
CA PHE A 29 21.71 45.09 -8.39
C PHE A 29 21.67 44.47 -9.80
N MET A 30 21.27 45.24 -10.82
CA MET A 30 21.01 44.74 -12.15
C MET A 30 22.26 44.62 -13.01
N ASN A 31 23.20 45.59 -12.90
CA ASN A 31 24.26 45.79 -13.87
C ASN A 31 25.68 45.63 -13.30
N SER A 32 25.85 45.44 -11.97
CA SER A 32 27.16 45.24 -11.39
C SER A 32 27.72 43.85 -11.73
N GLU A 33 29.00 43.80 -12.09
CA GLU A 33 29.78 42.58 -12.28
C GLU A 33 30.26 41.98 -10.94
N ASN A 34 30.18 42.72 -9.83
CA ASN A 34 30.52 42.21 -8.49
C ASN A 34 29.45 41.27 -8.00
N ASP A 35 29.80 40.36 -7.12
CA ASP A 35 28.86 39.38 -6.57
C ASP A 35 27.88 40.01 -5.57
N THR A 36 28.30 41.09 -4.87
CA THR A 36 27.50 41.80 -3.87
C THR A 36 27.60 43.29 -4.04
N PHE A 37 26.65 44.02 -3.44
CA PHE A 37 26.66 45.46 -3.30
C PHE A 37 26.14 45.88 -1.94
N ILE A 38 26.45 47.09 -1.48
CA ILE A 38 25.94 47.66 -0.22
C ILE A 38 24.71 48.48 -0.53
N ASP A 39 23.58 48.18 0.08
CA ASP A 39 22.34 48.96 -0.06
C ASP A 39 22.40 50.29 0.74
N ARG A 40 21.38 51.12 0.59
CA ARG A 40 21.31 52.43 1.27
C ARG A 40 21.19 52.31 2.80
N LEU A 41 20.93 51.14 3.34
CA LEU A 41 20.85 50.81 4.78
C LEU A 41 22.13 50.14 5.28
N GLU A 42 23.20 50.21 4.48
CA GLU A 42 24.50 49.61 4.77
C GLU A 42 24.49 48.06 4.89
N ASN A 43 23.45 47.41 4.34
CA ASN A 43 23.43 45.95 4.29
C ASN A 43 24.08 45.46 2.96
N GLU A 44 24.85 44.40 3.10
CA GLU A 44 25.34 43.66 1.93
C GLU A 44 24.22 42.85 1.28
N LYS A 45 24.06 42.99 -0.02
CA LYS A 45 23.06 42.28 -0.83
C LYS A 45 23.72 41.69 -2.05
N ASP A 46 23.19 40.54 -2.51
CA ASP A 46 23.64 39.94 -3.75
C ASP A 46 23.22 40.81 -4.95
N THR A 47 24.11 40.97 -5.92
CA THR A 47 23.75 41.43 -7.25
C THR A 47 23.04 40.33 -8.05
N LEU A 48 22.45 40.66 -9.19
CA LEU A 48 21.86 39.65 -10.08
C LEU A 48 22.93 38.64 -10.54
N ALA A 49 24.15 39.10 -10.84
CA ALA A 49 25.28 38.25 -11.20
C ALA A 49 25.71 37.36 -10.04
N GLY A 50 25.79 37.89 -8.81
CA GLY A 50 26.15 37.13 -7.64
C GLY A 50 25.11 36.05 -7.28
N ALA A 51 23.82 36.40 -7.36
CA ALA A 51 22.72 35.45 -7.16
C ALA A 51 22.75 34.32 -8.24
N GLN A 52 23.00 34.65 -9.49
CA GLN A 52 23.12 33.64 -10.55
C GLN A 52 24.34 32.72 -10.32
N LYS A 53 25.49 33.25 -9.90
CA LYS A 53 26.65 32.43 -9.53
C LYS A 53 26.35 31.47 -8.38
N LYS A 54 25.69 31.95 -7.33
CA LYS A 54 25.30 31.10 -6.18
C LYS A 54 24.33 29.98 -6.61
N MET A 55 23.36 30.30 -7.46
CA MET A 55 22.43 29.31 -8.01
C MET A 55 23.14 28.28 -8.90
N ALA A 56 24.08 28.72 -9.76
CA ALA A 56 24.87 27.81 -10.60
C ALA A 56 25.74 26.87 -9.75
N ALA A 57 26.42 27.40 -8.72
CA ALA A 57 27.23 26.61 -7.82
C ALA A 57 26.39 25.59 -7.02
N ALA A 58 25.20 25.97 -6.54
CA ALA A 58 24.28 25.06 -5.85
C ALA A 58 23.75 23.97 -6.81
N ALA A 59 23.44 24.31 -8.05
CA ALA A 59 23.02 23.34 -9.05
C ALA A 59 24.15 22.34 -9.39
N GLU A 60 25.39 22.83 -9.52
CA GLU A 60 26.54 21.98 -9.80
C GLU A 60 26.86 21.05 -8.62
N ALA A 61 26.77 21.53 -7.38
CA ALA A 61 26.90 20.71 -6.18
C ALA A 61 25.83 19.61 -6.14
N SER A 62 24.56 19.93 -6.44
CA SER A 62 23.47 18.95 -6.51
C SER A 62 23.68 17.91 -7.61
N VAL A 63 24.23 18.30 -8.77
CA VAL A 63 24.57 17.37 -9.86
C VAL A 63 25.75 16.47 -9.45
N GLN A 64 26.74 17.00 -8.74
CA GLN A 64 27.87 16.21 -8.24
C GLN A 64 27.40 15.21 -7.16
N ASP A 65 26.54 15.61 -6.22
CA ASP A 65 25.94 14.71 -5.24
C ASP A 65 25.11 13.60 -5.91
N ALA A 66 24.30 13.96 -6.91
CA ALA A 66 23.53 12.99 -7.69
C ALA A 66 24.46 12.02 -8.45
N ARG A 67 25.53 12.52 -9.06
CA ARG A 67 26.55 11.68 -9.72
C ARG A 67 27.25 10.76 -8.74
N GLN A 68 27.67 11.25 -7.57
CA GLN A 68 28.32 10.43 -6.54
C GLN A 68 27.40 9.32 -6.01
N ASN A 69 26.10 9.58 -5.93
CA ASN A 69 25.10 8.58 -5.49
C ASN A 69 24.70 7.59 -6.59
N LEU A 70 24.76 7.99 -7.88
CA LEU A 70 24.38 7.14 -9.01
C LEU A 70 25.54 6.31 -9.59
N ILE A 71 26.79 6.78 -9.46
CA ILE A 71 27.98 6.08 -9.95
C ILE A 71 28.14 4.69 -9.37
N PRO A 72 27.91 4.43 -8.06
CA PRO A 72 28.03 3.07 -7.49
C PRO A 72 26.97 2.11 -8.03
N LEU A 73 25.79 2.62 -8.41
CA LEU A 73 24.68 1.82 -8.96
C LEU A 73 24.86 1.50 -10.44
N SER A 74 25.64 2.30 -11.17
CA SER A 74 25.86 2.14 -12.62
C SER A 74 27.18 1.43 -12.98
N ARG A 75 28.12 1.31 -12.05
CA ARG A 75 29.40 0.62 -12.28
C ARG A 75 29.26 -0.87 -12.09
N GLN A 76 29.52 -1.62 -13.15
CA GLN A 76 29.69 -3.07 -13.10
C GLN A 76 31.17 -3.39 -13.21
N TYR A 77 31.70 -4.08 -12.22
CA TYR A 77 33.09 -4.53 -12.21
C TYR A 77 33.18 -5.97 -12.72
N MET A 78 34.23 -6.27 -13.47
CA MET A 78 34.45 -7.63 -13.99
C MET A 78 34.87 -8.62 -12.88
N THR A 79 35.48 -8.13 -11.80
CA THR A 79 35.90 -8.97 -10.66
C THR A 79 35.77 -8.21 -9.34
N LEU A 80 35.71 -8.94 -8.23
CA LEU A 80 35.77 -8.36 -6.89
C LEU A 80 37.05 -7.56 -6.66
N ALA A 81 38.18 -8.04 -7.20
CA ALA A 81 39.47 -7.35 -7.08
C ALA A 81 39.45 -5.98 -7.80
N ALA A 82 38.80 -5.91 -8.99
CA ALA A 82 38.63 -4.66 -9.71
C ALA A 82 37.72 -3.68 -8.96
N ALA A 83 36.66 -4.17 -8.35
CA ALA A 83 35.79 -3.37 -7.50
C ALA A 83 36.50 -2.86 -6.25
N GLN A 84 37.31 -3.69 -5.60
CA GLN A 84 38.11 -3.31 -4.42
C GLN A 84 39.21 -2.31 -4.79
N ALA A 85 39.80 -2.42 -5.95
CA ALA A 85 40.80 -1.46 -6.42
C ALA A 85 40.22 -0.06 -6.66
N ASP A 86 38.94 0.02 -6.97
CA ASP A 86 38.19 1.28 -7.19
C ASP A 86 37.43 1.74 -5.95
N ILE A 87 37.77 1.23 -4.76
CA ILE A 87 37.07 1.45 -3.48
C ILE A 87 36.89 2.94 -3.13
N ALA A 88 37.85 3.79 -3.54
CA ALA A 88 37.77 5.24 -3.32
C ALA A 88 36.59 5.91 -4.01
N ASN A 89 36.04 5.30 -5.06
CA ASN A 89 34.89 5.76 -5.82
C ASN A 89 33.59 5.05 -5.42
N ILE A 90 33.62 4.19 -4.40
CA ILE A 90 32.45 3.51 -3.84
C ILE A 90 32.24 4.06 -2.42
N PRO A 91 31.25 4.93 -2.17
CA PRO A 91 31.05 5.53 -0.85
C PRO A 91 30.88 4.48 0.25
N VAL A 92 31.39 4.78 1.45
CA VAL A 92 31.21 3.91 2.62
C VAL A 92 29.73 3.72 2.91
N GLY A 93 29.32 2.47 3.11
CA GLY A 93 27.92 2.10 3.33
C GLY A 93 27.10 1.90 2.05
N SER A 94 27.66 2.19 0.86
CA SER A 94 26.97 1.93 -0.42
C SER A 94 27.30 0.55 -1.00
N THR A 95 26.40 0.03 -1.83
CA THR A 95 26.58 -1.26 -2.52
C THR A 95 27.00 -1.06 -3.96
N THR A 96 27.71 -2.05 -4.49
CA THR A 96 28.06 -2.15 -5.92
C THR A 96 28.02 -3.61 -6.36
N TYR A 97 28.24 -3.87 -7.64
CA TYR A 97 28.16 -5.20 -8.21
C TYR A 97 29.44 -5.57 -8.96
N TYR A 98 29.83 -6.84 -8.87
CA TYR A 98 30.82 -7.41 -9.78
C TYR A 98 30.25 -8.64 -10.46
N ARG A 99 30.77 -8.96 -11.67
CA ARG A 99 30.31 -10.11 -12.44
C ARG A 99 30.58 -11.40 -11.66
N SER A 100 29.59 -12.29 -11.59
CA SER A 100 29.77 -13.59 -10.95
C SER A 100 30.90 -14.37 -11.61
N PRO A 101 31.80 -14.99 -10.84
CA PRO A 101 32.88 -15.81 -11.40
C PRO A 101 32.36 -17.15 -11.95
N ASP A 102 31.18 -17.58 -11.54
CA ASP A 102 30.45 -18.72 -12.03
C ASP A 102 29.17 -18.23 -12.73
N ASP A 103 28.65 -18.94 -13.71
CA ASP A 103 27.44 -18.55 -14.44
C ASP A 103 26.14 -18.73 -13.63
N ASN A 104 26.23 -19.00 -12.32
CA ASN A 104 25.06 -19.15 -11.44
C ASN A 104 24.34 -17.83 -11.14
N ALA A 105 25.00 -16.69 -11.38
CA ALA A 105 24.42 -15.37 -11.26
C ALA A 105 25.02 -14.43 -12.30
N LEU A 106 24.28 -13.39 -12.68
CA LEU A 106 24.79 -12.32 -13.55
C LEU A 106 25.80 -11.45 -12.80
N ALA A 107 25.46 -11.06 -11.58
CA ALA A 107 26.31 -10.23 -10.73
C ALA A 107 26.10 -10.54 -9.24
N VAL A 108 27.15 -10.30 -8.46
CA VAL A 108 27.16 -10.43 -7.00
C VAL A 108 27.23 -9.05 -6.37
N GLU A 109 26.37 -8.78 -5.41
CA GLU A 109 26.33 -7.52 -4.68
C GLU A 109 27.33 -7.53 -3.52
N VAL A 110 28.06 -6.44 -3.38
CA VAL A 110 28.97 -6.18 -2.27
C VAL A 110 28.75 -4.77 -1.71
N ILE A 111 29.00 -4.60 -0.42
CA ILE A 111 28.89 -3.32 0.28
C ILE A 111 30.29 -2.82 0.71
N ASN A 112 30.54 -1.53 0.54
CA ASN A 112 31.75 -0.91 1.10
C ASN A 112 31.59 -0.72 2.62
N ASN A 113 32.19 -1.61 3.39
CA ASN A 113 32.30 -1.49 4.84
C ASN A 113 33.67 -0.93 5.23
N ALA A 114 33.69 0.38 5.47
CA ALA A 114 34.91 1.12 5.92
C ALA A 114 36.13 0.86 5.03
N GLY A 115 35.98 0.85 3.71
CA GLY A 115 37.10 0.68 2.76
C GLY A 115 37.34 -0.76 2.33
N THR A 116 36.54 -1.72 2.79
CA THR A 116 36.64 -3.13 2.38
C THR A 116 35.28 -3.59 1.84
N LEU A 117 35.26 -4.22 0.65
CA LEU A 117 34.05 -4.77 0.07
C LEU A 117 33.69 -6.10 0.72
N GLN A 118 32.48 -6.19 1.25
CA GLN A 118 31.94 -7.39 1.87
C GLN A 118 30.69 -7.88 1.10
N PRO A 119 30.52 -9.21 0.92
CA PRO A 119 29.33 -9.76 0.27
C PRO A 119 28.06 -9.45 1.07
N THR A 120 27.00 -8.99 0.40
CA THR A 120 25.67 -8.81 1.02
C THR A 120 24.84 -10.09 1.01
N GLY A 121 25.27 -11.12 0.29
CA GLY A 121 24.52 -12.34 0.04
C GLY A 121 23.52 -12.24 -1.12
N ARG A 122 23.29 -11.04 -1.66
CA ARG A 122 22.39 -10.83 -2.80
C ARG A 122 23.11 -11.07 -4.13
N LYS A 123 22.38 -11.65 -5.08
CA LYS A 123 22.87 -11.92 -6.44
C LYS A 123 21.81 -11.52 -7.45
N MET A 124 22.22 -11.02 -8.60
CA MET A 124 21.35 -10.89 -9.76
C MET A 124 21.27 -12.25 -10.46
N PRO A 125 20.06 -12.78 -10.78
CA PRO A 125 19.96 -14.05 -11.49
C PRO A 125 20.62 -13.97 -12.87
N SER A 126 21.26 -15.07 -13.30
CA SER A 126 21.78 -15.17 -14.67
C SER A 126 20.65 -15.32 -15.67
N GLN A 127 20.93 -15.01 -16.96
CA GLN A 127 19.97 -15.25 -18.05
C GLN A 127 19.54 -16.72 -18.07
N ALA A 128 20.48 -17.66 -17.90
CA ALA A 128 20.18 -19.08 -17.84
C ALA A 128 19.21 -19.44 -16.68
N THR A 129 19.35 -18.79 -15.53
CA THR A 129 18.40 -18.98 -14.41
C THR A 129 17.01 -18.47 -14.76
N VAL A 130 16.93 -17.33 -15.44
CA VAL A 130 15.65 -16.75 -15.89
C VAL A 130 15.01 -17.61 -16.98
N ASP A 131 15.81 -18.10 -17.94
CA ASP A 131 15.35 -18.96 -19.03
C ASP A 131 14.87 -20.32 -18.51
N ASN A 132 15.58 -20.92 -17.57
CA ASN A 132 15.16 -22.14 -16.90
C ASN A 132 13.83 -21.93 -16.15
N LEU A 133 13.69 -20.83 -15.41
CA LEU A 133 12.45 -20.49 -14.72
C LEU A 133 11.29 -20.28 -15.71
N SER A 134 11.56 -19.62 -16.84
CA SER A 134 10.58 -19.43 -17.94
C SER A 134 10.17 -20.76 -18.56
N THR A 135 11.12 -21.67 -18.74
CA THR A 135 10.88 -23.02 -19.27
C THR A 135 10.06 -23.85 -18.29
N ASP A 136 10.39 -23.80 -17.00
CA ASP A 136 9.65 -24.48 -15.94
C ASP A 136 8.21 -23.95 -15.82
N VAL A 137 8.02 -22.63 -15.91
CA VAL A 137 6.70 -21.99 -15.91
C VAL A 137 5.90 -22.40 -17.16
N SER A 138 6.55 -22.50 -18.33
CA SER A 138 5.89 -22.93 -19.57
C SER A 138 5.48 -24.41 -19.49
N ALA A 139 6.35 -25.26 -18.98
CA ALA A 139 6.05 -26.69 -18.76
C ALA A 139 4.93 -26.87 -17.71
N LEU A 140 4.89 -26.02 -16.69
CA LEU A 140 3.81 -26.01 -15.69
C LEU A 140 2.47 -25.60 -16.32
N ASN A 141 2.48 -24.54 -17.14
CA ASN A 141 1.29 -24.09 -17.87
C ASN A 141 0.76 -25.16 -18.84
N GLU A 142 1.65 -25.84 -19.53
CA GLU A 142 1.27 -26.95 -20.41
C GLU A 142 0.65 -28.12 -19.63
N ARG A 143 1.21 -28.44 -18.44
CA ARG A 143 0.64 -29.45 -17.54
C ARG A 143 -0.71 -29.05 -17.00
N VAL A 144 -0.88 -27.77 -16.61
CA VAL A 144 -2.18 -27.21 -16.14
C VAL A 144 -3.20 -27.23 -17.28
N THR A 145 -2.81 -26.84 -18.49
CA THR A 145 -3.69 -26.87 -19.67
C THR A 145 -4.09 -28.32 -20.02
N ASN A 146 -3.17 -29.28 -19.95
CA ASN A 146 -3.46 -30.69 -20.18
C ASN A 146 -4.36 -31.27 -19.08
N ILE A 147 -4.22 -30.85 -17.82
CA ILE A 147 -5.13 -31.25 -16.73
C ILE A 147 -6.52 -30.65 -16.96
N SER A 148 -6.58 -29.38 -17.37
CA SER A 148 -7.85 -28.69 -17.70
C SER A 148 -8.55 -29.34 -18.92
N ASN A 149 -7.80 -29.65 -19.96
CA ASN A 149 -8.32 -30.29 -21.16
C ASN A 149 -8.76 -31.76 -20.92
N GLN A 150 -8.08 -32.49 -20.02
CA GLN A 150 -8.52 -33.81 -19.58
C GLN A 150 -9.77 -33.79 -18.70
N ALA A 151 -10.04 -32.67 -18.00
CA ALA A 151 -11.27 -32.46 -17.24
C ALA A 151 -12.45 -31.99 -18.14
N GLN A 152 -12.19 -31.61 -19.38
CA GLN A 152 -13.20 -31.15 -20.36
C GLN A 152 -13.65 -32.20 -21.34
N THR A 153 -13.15 -33.43 -21.27
CA THR A 153 -13.78 -34.54 -22.03
C THR A 153 -15.17 -34.80 -21.44
N ASP A 154 -16.19 -34.78 -22.26
CA ASP A 154 -17.63 -34.65 -21.95
C ASP A 154 -18.21 -35.61 -20.89
N ASP A 155 -17.46 -36.55 -20.38
CA ASP A 155 -17.93 -37.57 -19.45
C ASP A 155 -17.30 -37.53 -18.06
N MET A 156 -16.19 -36.80 -17.82
CA MET A 156 -15.51 -36.85 -16.53
C MET A 156 -15.57 -35.52 -15.77
N ARG A 157 -16.31 -35.46 -14.67
CA ARG A 157 -16.49 -34.26 -13.83
C ARG A 157 -15.56 -34.20 -12.61
N GLY A 158 -14.88 -35.30 -12.27
CA GLY A 158 -13.90 -35.38 -11.20
C GLY A 158 -13.42 -36.81 -10.95
N GLY A 159 -12.37 -36.94 -10.13
CA GLY A 159 -11.84 -38.26 -9.77
C GLY A 159 -10.52 -38.20 -9.01
N ALA A 160 -10.08 -39.38 -8.49
CA ALA A 160 -8.81 -39.54 -7.78
C ALA A 160 -7.76 -40.15 -8.70
N LYS A 161 -6.56 -39.53 -8.80
CA LYS A 161 -5.41 -40.01 -9.58
C LYS A 161 -4.46 -40.85 -8.71
N ASP A 162 -3.95 -41.92 -9.29
CA ASP A 162 -2.86 -42.68 -8.68
C ASP A 162 -1.49 -41.96 -8.92
N PRO A 163 -0.40 -42.40 -8.27
CA PRO A 163 0.93 -41.81 -8.46
C PRO A 163 1.48 -41.89 -9.90
N LYS A 164 0.86 -42.66 -10.78
CA LYS A 164 1.20 -42.74 -12.21
C LYS A 164 0.31 -41.89 -13.10
N GLY A 165 -0.51 -41.01 -12.48
CA GLY A 165 -1.40 -40.09 -13.18
C GLY A 165 -2.68 -40.72 -13.73
N ARG A 166 -2.95 -41.98 -13.45
CA ARG A 166 -4.19 -42.66 -13.87
C ARG A 166 -5.32 -42.29 -12.92
N VAL A 167 -6.55 -42.18 -13.44
CA VAL A 167 -7.74 -41.87 -12.65
C VAL A 167 -8.53 -43.15 -12.42
N PRO A 168 -8.23 -43.92 -11.38
CA PRO A 168 -8.91 -45.18 -11.12
C PRO A 168 -10.34 -45.00 -10.63
N LEU A 169 -10.67 -43.83 -10.10
CA LEU A 169 -12.01 -43.48 -9.60
C LEU A 169 -12.39 -42.12 -10.14
N TRP A 170 -13.55 -41.97 -10.79
CA TRP A 170 -14.07 -40.72 -11.28
C TRP A 170 -15.60 -40.74 -11.35
N TRP A 171 -16.21 -39.56 -11.45
CA TRP A 171 -17.66 -39.38 -11.64
C TRP A 171 -17.96 -38.58 -12.90
N ASN A 172 -19.03 -38.95 -13.56
CA ASN A 172 -19.47 -38.32 -14.81
C ASN A 172 -20.49 -37.19 -14.54
N GLY A 173 -20.89 -36.47 -15.61
CA GLY A 173 -21.87 -35.39 -15.54
C GLY A 173 -23.29 -35.84 -15.15
N LYS A 174 -23.56 -37.15 -15.06
CA LYS A 174 -24.82 -37.73 -14.59
C LYS A 174 -24.78 -38.13 -13.12
N GLY A 175 -23.64 -37.93 -12.45
CA GLY A 175 -23.44 -38.31 -11.05
C GLY A 175 -23.05 -39.75 -10.82
N ASP A 176 -22.79 -40.53 -11.88
CA ASP A 176 -22.29 -41.93 -11.76
C ASP A 176 -20.84 -41.93 -11.31
N THR A 177 -20.50 -42.82 -10.36
CA THR A 177 -19.14 -43.04 -9.90
C THR A 177 -18.54 -44.23 -10.67
N ILE A 178 -17.41 -44.06 -11.32
CA ILE A 178 -16.76 -45.01 -12.22
C ILE A 178 -15.42 -45.42 -11.62
N LEU A 179 -15.21 -46.73 -11.44
CA LEU A 179 -13.94 -47.33 -11.05
C LEU A 179 -13.26 -47.93 -12.26
N LYS A 180 -12.05 -47.46 -12.60
CA LYS A 180 -11.41 -47.72 -13.91
C LYS A 180 -12.36 -47.36 -15.06
N LYS A 181 -11.92 -47.39 -16.28
CA LYS A 181 -12.72 -46.91 -17.43
C LYS A 181 -14.05 -47.68 -17.63
N ASP A 182 -14.17 -48.87 -17.08
CA ASP A 182 -15.21 -49.84 -17.46
C ASP A 182 -16.13 -50.31 -16.32
N ILE A 183 -15.94 -49.83 -15.08
CA ILE A 183 -16.76 -50.24 -13.93
C ILE A 183 -17.52 -49.03 -13.36
N ASN A 184 -18.79 -48.95 -13.69
CA ASN A 184 -19.71 -47.99 -13.11
C ASN A 184 -20.20 -48.52 -11.75
N ILE A 185 -19.71 -47.93 -10.66
CA ILE A 185 -20.05 -48.34 -9.28
C ILE A 185 -21.54 -48.11 -8.98
N THR A 186 -22.15 -47.09 -9.60
CA THR A 186 -23.59 -46.82 -9.45
C THR A 186 -24.40 -47.99 -10.01
N LYS A 187 -24.03 -48.51 -11.23
CA LYS A 187 -24.66 -49.70 -11.83
C LYS A 187 -24.34 -50.96 -11.06
N VAL A 188 -23.08 -51.14 -10.61
CA VAL A 188 -22.70 -52.27 -9.74
C VAL A 188 -23.49 -52.24 -8.42
N GLY A 189 -23.80 -51.06 -7.89
CA GLY A 189 -24.63 -50.91 -6.69
C GLY A 189 -26.12 -51.23 -6.93
N GLU A 190 -26.60 -51.11 -8.17
CA GLU A 190 -27.94 -51.57 -8.56
C GLU A 190 -28.03 -53.09 -8.67
N GLU A 191 -26.96 -53.72 -9.17
CA GLU A 191 -26.85 -55.19 -9.29
C GLU A 191 -26.51 -55.86 -7.92
N PHE A 192 -25.77 -55.15 -7.06
CA PHE A 192 -25.33 -55.65 -5.73
C PHE A 192 -25.67 -54.67 -4.60
N PRO A 193 -26.87 -54.74 -4.05
CA PRO A 193 -27.35 -53.79 -3.02
C PRO A 193 -26.44 -53.69 -1.77
N GLU A 194 -25.72 -54.77 -1.41
CA GLU A 194 -24.79 -54.75 -0.29
C GLU A 194 -23.58 -53.86 -0.51
N VAL A 195 -23.10 -53.76 -1.78
CA VAL A 195 -22.00 -52.89 -2.15
C VAL A 195 -22.47 -51.43 -2.15
N LYS A 196 -23.68 -51.19 -2.62
CA LYS A 196 -24.32 -49.87 -2.54
C LYS A 196 -24.48 -49.42 -1.11
N GLY A 197 -24.98 -50.26 -0.24
CA GLY A 197 -25.17 -49.93 1.20
C GLY A 197 -23.85 -49.62 1.94
N LYS A 198 -22.73 -50.27 1.53
CA LYS A 198 -21.40 -49.99 2.10
C LYS A 198 -20.82 -48.68 1.52
N ALA A 199 -21.01 -48.44 0.21
CA ALA A 199 -20.59 -47.20 -0.43
C ALA A 199 -21.39 -45.98 0.06
N GLU A 200 -22.72 -46.11 0.24
CA GLU A 200 -23.56 -45.07 0.83
C GLU A 200 -23.26 -44.83 2.30
N LYS A 201 -22.94 -45.89 3.11
CA LYS A 201 -22.46 -45.70 4.46
C LYS A 201 -21.14 -44.96 4.52
N ALA A 202 -20.18 -45.31 3.67
CA ALA A 202 -18.90 -44.61 3.58
C ALA A 202 -19.06 -43.14 3.14
N PHE A 203 -19.98 -42.89 2.21
CA PHE A 203 -20.33 -41.56 1.75
C PHE A 203 -21.07 -40.74 2.85
N ASN A 204 -22.04 -41.35 3.51
CA ASN A 204 -22.78 -40.69 4.60
C ASN A 204 -21.95 -40.49 5.87
N TYR A 205 -20.97 -41.34 6.16
CA TYR A 205 -20.00 -41.12 7.24
C TYR A 205 -19.11 -39.90 6.94
N GLY A 206 -18.78 -39.67 5.68
CA GLY A 206 -18.07 -38.46 5.24
C GLY A 206 -18.90 -37.17 5.43
N ILE A 207 -20.23 -37.26 5.26
CA ILE A 207 -21.16 -36.12 5.40
C ILE A 207 -21.52 -35.82 6.86
N GLN A 208 -21.53 -36.84 7.74
CA GLN A 208 -21.86 -36.66 9.17
C GLN A 208 -20.70 -36.15 10.03
N ALA A 209 -19.49 -36.08 9.53
CA ALA A 209 -18.36 -35.47 10.23
C ALA A 209 -18.48 -33.93 10.23
N THR A 210 -19.45 -33.45 10.95
CA THR A 210 -19.50 -32.35 11.92
C THR A 210 -19.05 -30.97 11.52
N ASP A 211 -18.85 -30.62 10.26
CA ASP A 211 -18.69 -29.22 9.93
C ASP A 211 -19.44 -28.87 8.64
N ARG A 212 -20.45 -27.99 8.75
CA ARG A 212 -21.26 -27.48 7.63
C ARG A 212 -20.46 -26.74 6.55
N LYS A 213 -19.12 -26.78 6.68
CA LYS A 213 -18.17 -26.13 5.76
C LYS A 213 -17.92 -26.97 4.51
N TYR A 214 -18.05 -28.30 4.58
CA TYR A 214 -17.73 -29.18 3.45
C TYR A 214 -18.97 -29.88 2.90
N ALA A 215 -19.11 -29.90 1.56
CA ALA A 215 -20.21 -30.58 0.87
C ALA A 215 -19.92 -32.08 0.67
N GLY A 216 -18.68 -32.52 0.79
CA GLY A 216 -18.26 -33.93 0.66
C GLY A 216 -16.73 -34.10 0.69
N GLY A 217 -16.28 -35.34 0.56
CA GLY A 217 -14.85 -35.66 0.53
C GLY A 217 -14.55 -37.14 0.67
N LEU A 218 -13.26 -37.50 0.65
CA LEU A 218 -12.75 -38.85 0.89
C LEU A 218 -12.28 -38.96 2.35
N ALA A 219 -12.95 -39.80 3.13
CA ALA A 219 -12.56 -40.08 4.51
C ALA A 219 -11.51 -41.20 4.59
N ASP A 220 -10.53 -41.06 5.48
CA ASP A 220 -9.62 -42.15 5.85
C ASP A 220 -10.31 -43.14 6.83
N PRO A 221 -9.70 -44.29 7.12
CA PRO A 221 -10.29 -45.26 8.05
C PRO A 221 -10.58 -44.74 9.45
N LEU A 222 -10.05 -43.58 9.83
CA LEU A 222 -10.27 -42.89 11.11
C LEU A 222 -11.35 -41.81 11.01
N GLY A 223 -12.05 -41.70 9.87
CA GLY A 223 -13.10 -40.72 9.61
C GLY A 223 -12.62 -39.30 9.38
N ARG A 224 -11.31 -39.06 9.15
CA ARG A 224 -10.77 -37.78 8.79
C ARG A 224 -10.98 -37.58 7.29
N LEU A 225 -11.27 -36.35 6.87
CA LEU A 225 -11.44 -35.96 5.48
C LEU A 225 -10.12 -35.36 4.94
N PRO A 226 -9.15 -36.17 4.50
CA PRO A 226 -7.92 -35.64 3.92
C PRO A 226 -8.15 -34.91 2.60
N TYR A 227 -9.23 -35.24 1.90
CA TYR A 227 -9.70 -34.56 0.71
C TYR A 227 -11.18 -34.23 0.87
N SER A 228 -11.55 -32.96 0.66
CA SER A 228 -12.92 -32.48 0.76
C SER A 228 -13.20 -31.39 -0.27
N PHE A 229 -14.47 -31.13 -0.53
CA PHE A 229 -14.92 -30.00 -1.33
C PHE A 229 -16.09 -29.30 -0.62
N ASP A 230 -16.19 -27.99 -0.78
CA ASP A 230 -17.26 -27.22 -0.22
C ASP A 230 -18.49 -27.12 -1.15
N TYR A 231 -19.50 -26.37 -0.71
CA TYR A 231 -20.74 -26.16 -1.48
C TYR A 231 -20.56 -25.30 -2.73
N HIS A 232 -19.39 -24.67 -2.91
CA HIS A 232 -19.03 -23.87 -4.07
C HIS A 232 -18.19 -24.67 -5.08
N GLY A 233 -17.88 -25.95 -4.76
CA GLY A 233 -17.05 -26.83 -5.59
C GLY A 233 -15.55 -26.63 -5.40
N GLU A 234 -15.13 -25.83 -4.41
CA GLU A 234 -13.72 -25.64 -4.07
C GLU A 234 -13.16 -26.88 -3.37
N SER A 235 -11.99 -27.33 -3.78
CA SER A 235 -11.36 -28.57 -3.32
C SER A 235 -10.31 -28.30 -2.25
N TYR A 236 -10.27 -29.16 -1.22
CA TYR A 236 -9.37 -29.05 -0.07
C TYR A 236 -8.63 -30.36 0.18
N PHE A 237 -7.36 -30.28 0.57
CA PHE A 237 -6.57 -31.40 1.07
C PHE A 237 -6.10 -31.10 2.50
N LYS A 238 -6.46 -31.96 3.46
CA LYS A 238 -6.21 -31.75 4.89
C LYS A 238 -6.66 -30.38 5.40
N GLY A 239 -7.77 -29.86 4.88
CA GLY A 239 -8.33 -28.59 5.26
C GLY A 239 -7.72 -27.35 4.60
N GLU A 240 -6.69 -27.54 3.77
CA GLU A 240 -6.10 -26.48 2.92
C GLU A 240 -6.69 -26.52 1.51
N HIS A 241 -6.96 -25.38 0.92
CA HIS A 241 -7.42 -25.27 -0.46
C HIS A 241 -6.38 -25.90 -1.40
N ILE A 242 -6.82 -26.75 -2.34
CA ILE A 242 -5.88 -27.51 -3.19
C ILE A 242 -4.99 -26.59 -4.03
N ASN A 243 -5.50 -25.47 -4.51
CA ASN A 243 -4.68 -24.52 -5.25
C ASN A 243 -3.56 -23.94 -4.38
N ASP A 244 -3.82 -23.63 -3.11
CA ASP A 244 -2.80 -23.14 -2.17
C ASP A 244 -1.77 -24.24 -1.85
N LEU A 245 -2.22 -25.49 -1.74
CA LEU A 245 -1.35 -26.64 -1.52
C LEU A 245 -0.45 -26.94 -2.73
N ILE A 246 -1.02 -26.91 -3.95
CA ILE A 246 -0.27 -27.13 -5.20
C ILE A 246 0.80 -26.06 -5.35
N LEU A 247 0.48 -24.81 -5.08
CA LEU A 247 1.41 -23.69 -5.20
C LEU A 247 2.48 -23.70 -4.11
N ARG A 248 2.15 -24.16 -2.91
CA ARG A 248 3.14 -24.38 -1.83
C ARG A 248 4.11 -25.50 -2.14
N VAL A 249 3.64 -26.59 -2.73
CA VAL A 249 4.47 -27.76 -3.12
C VAL A 249 5.30 -27.48 -4.38
N ALA A 250 4.80 -26.62 -5.30
CA ALA A 250 5.48 -26.27 -6.55
C ALA A 250 6.58 -25.20 -6.40
N GLY A 251 6.87 -24.71 -5.20
CA GLY A 251 7.96 -23.74 -5.01
C GLY A 251 7.67 -22.64 -4.00
N GLY A 252 6.67 -22.79 -3.13
CA GLY A 252 6.43 -21.87 -2.03
C GLY A 252 5.75 -20.55 -2.39
N ILE A 253 5.25 -20.37 -3.62
CA ILE A 253 4.56 -19.15 -4.05
C ILE A 253 3.08 -19.48 -4.28
N SER A 254 2.19 -18.97 -3.43
CA SER A 254 0.74 -19.12 -3.63
C SER A 254 0.24 -18.17 -4.75
N ALA A 255 -0.86 -18.51 -5.43
CA ALA A 255 -1.52 -17.61 -6.38
C ALA A 255 -1.85 -16.27 -5.70
N LYS A 256 -2.27 -16.31 -4.44
CA LYS A 256 -2.50 -15.14 -3.59
C LYS A 256 -1.25 -14.27 -3.45
N SER A 257 -0.05 -14.87 -3.37
CA SER A 257 1.24 -14.13 -3.32
C SER A 257 1.62 -13.50 -4.65
N ILE A 258 1.05 -13.95 -5.77
CA ILE A 258 1.32 -13.38 -7.10
C ILE A 258 0.29 -12.32 -7.46
N VAL A 259 -0.99 -12.60 -7.32
CA VAL A 259 -2.08 -11.75 -7.83
C VAL A 259 -2.99 -11.17 -6.74
N GLY A 260 -2.79 -11.54 -5.49
CA GLY A 260 -3.63 -11.11 -4.36
C GLY A 260 -5.04 -11.69 -4.42
N ASN A 261 -5.94 -11.05 -3.69
CA ASN A 261 -7.38 -11.34 -3.70
C ASN A 261 -8.03 -10.60 -4.87
N LEU A 262 -8.40 -11.31 -5.92
CA LEU A 262 -8.81 -10.73 -7.20
C LEU A 262 -10.02 -9.78 -7.13
N LEU A 263 -10.99 -10.08 -6.28
CA LEU A 263 -12.25 -9.34 -6.18
C LEU A 263 -12.46 -8.69 -4.79
N SER A 264 -11.43 -8.66 -3.95
CA SER A 264 -11.48 -7.99 -2.66
C SER A 264 -10.76 -6.65 -2.72
N VAL A 265 -11.40 -5.61 -2.19
CA VAL A 265 -10.89 -4.24 -2.14
C VAL A 265 -10.87 -3.76 -0.69
N SER A 266 -9.74 -3.25 -0.24
CA SER A 266 -9.59 -2.61 1.06
C SER A 266 -9.31 -1.12 0.91
N ALA A 267 -10.23 -0.29 1.39
CA ALA A 267 -10.15 1.16 1.33
C ALA A 267 -9.60 1.71 2.65
N PHE A 268 -8.41 2.30 2.61
CA PHE A 268 -7.76 2.93 3.75
C PHE A 268 -7.81 4.45 3.65
N GLY A 269 -8.23 5.11 4.73
CA GLY A 269 -8.30 6.56 4.74
C GLY A 269 -8.86 7.15 6.03
N ASP A 270 -9.22 8.41 5.93
CA ASP A 270 -9.77 9.26 6.98
C ASP A 270 -11.30 9.44 6.88
N SER A 271 -11.80 10.63 7.29
CA SER A 271 -13.23 10.98 7.22
C SER A 271 -13.81 10.95 5.80
N LEU A 272 -13.00 11.23 4.78
CA LEU A 272 -13.44 11.17 3.38
C LEU A 272 -13.72 9.70 2.95
N THR A 273 -12.93 8.77 3.44
CA THR A 273 -13.17 7.33 3.21
C THR A 273 -14.28 6.79 4.11
N PHE A 274 -14.43 7.34 5.30
CA PHE A 274 -15.54 7.01 6.19
C PHE A 274 -16.90 7.37 5.58
N GLY A 275 -16.97 8.43 4.78
CA GLY A 275 -18.20 8.97 4.21
C GLY A 275 -18.83 10.05 5.08
N ALA A 276 -18.01 10.82 5.82
CA ALA A 276 -18.48 11.95 6.61
C ALA A 276 -19.26 12.95 5.73
N GLY A 277 -20.31 13.55 6.29
CA GLY A 277 -21.21 14.46 5.54
C GLY A 277 -22.41 13.79 4.90
N THR A 278 -22.61 12.46 5.06
CA THR A 278 -23.72 11.74 4.42
C THR A 278 -24.74 11.15 5.39
N GLY A 279 -24.60 11.41 6.69
CA GLY A 279 -25.51 10.91 7.73
C GLY A 279 -25.07 9.60 8.39
N SER A 280 -26.04 8.93 9.09
CA SER A 280 -25.82 7.66 9.77
C SER A 280 -26.97 6.69 9.43
N PRO A 281 -26.70 5.51 8.82
CA PRO A 281 -25.37 5.03 8.42
C PRO A 281 -24.78 5.89 7.29
N PRO A 282 -23.43 5.94 7.16
CA PRO A 282 -22.81 6.74 6.11
C PRO A 282 -23.10 6.15 4.73
N ASN A 283 -23.30 7.06 3.74
CA ASN A 283 -23.46 6.72 2.34
C ASN A 283 -22.34 7.38 1.52
N GLY A 284 -21.10 7.08 1.90
CA GLY A 284 -19.90 7.56 1.23
C GLY A 284 -19.59 6.81 -0.06
N TRP A 285 -18.43 7.12 -0.64
CA TRP A 285 -18.01 6.50 -1.90
C TRP A 285 -17.80 4.98 -1.78
N VAL A 286 -17.37 4.47 -0.60
CA VAL A 286 -17.16 3.03 -0.41
C VAL A 286 -18.48 2.26 -0.47
N GLU A 287 -19.51 2.76 0.19
CA GLU A 287 -20.87 2.19 0.14
C GLU A 287 -21.43 2.24 -1.28
N GLN A 288 -21.28 3.38 -1.92
CA GLN A 288 -21.83 3.58 -3.26
C GLN A 288 -21.12 2.72 -4.32
N ILE A 289 -19.79 2.60 -4.29
CA ILE A 289 -19.08 1.73 -5.25
C ILE A 289 -19.38 0.25 -5.02
N SER A 290 -19.61 -0.17 -3.78
CA SER A 290 -20.00 -1.56 -3.49
C SER A 290 -21.34 -1.95 -4.12
N LEU A 291 -22.24 -0.98 -4.30
CA LEU A 291 -23.49 -1.17 -5.04
C LEU A 291 -23.29 -1.16 -6.56
N LEU A 292 -22.29 -0.43 -7.05
CA LEU A 292 -21.97 -0.30 -8.46
C LEU A 292 -21.13 -1.47 -9.01
N LEU A 293 -20.43 -2.20 -8.15
CA LEU A 293 -19.59 -3.37 -8.45
C LEU A 293 -19.91 -4.50 -7.47
N PRO A 294 -21.13 -5.09 -7.54
CA PRO A 294 -21.60 -6.08 -6.58
C PRO A 294 -20.81 -7.40 -6.62
N GLU A 295 -20.06 -7.65 -7.69
CA GLU A 295 -19.16 -8.80 -7.83
C GLU A 295 -17.89 -8.66 -6.99
N MET A 296 -17.58 -7.46 -6.49
CA MET A 296 -16.40 -7.19 -5.67
C MET A 296 -16.78 -6.98 -4.20
N LYS A 297 -15.91 -7.43 -3.30
CA LYS A 297 -16.07 -7.23 -1.86
C LYS A 297 -15.27 -6.01 -1.41
N PHE A 298 -15.96 -4.97 -0.98
CA PHE A 298 -15.34 -3.78 -0.43
C PHE A 298 -15.28 -3.85 1.09
N ARG A 299 -14.08 -3.61 1.65
CA ARG A 299 -13.81 -3.46 3.09
C ARG A 299 -13.38 -2.03 3.36
N LYS A 300 -14.00 -1.39 4.35
CA LYS A 300 -13.72 -0.01 4.71
C LYS A 300 -12.87 0.06 5.98
N PHE A 301 -11.68 0.59 5.86
CA PHE A 301 -10.74 0.89 6.94
C PHE A 301 -10.54 2.40 7.01
N ALA A 302 -11.45 3.10 7.70
CA ALA A 302 -11.51 4.54 7.72
C ALA A 302 -11.73 5.07 9.13
N VAL A 303 -10.91 6.04 9.54
CA VAL A 303 -11.02 6.71 10.84
C VAL A 303 -10.91 8.22 10.63
N GLY A 304 -11.95 8.97 11.00
CA GLY A 304 -11.99 10.43 10.83
C GLY A 304 -10.85 11.13 11.56
N GLY A 305 -10.29 12.16 10.92
CA GLY A 305 -9.24 12.99 11.49
C GLY A 305 -7.83 12.40 11.44
N GLN A 306 -7.66 11.14 10.99
CA GLN A 306 -6.33 10.53 10.91
C GLN A 306 -5.44 11.18 9.84
N THR A 307 -4.18 11.37 10.21
CA THR A 307 -3.08 11.77 9.33
C THR A 307 -2.61 10.60 8.47
N ALA A 308 -1.84 10.89 7.43
CA ALA A 308 -1.26 9.87 6.54
C ALA A 308 -0.45 8.82 7.32
N SER A 309 0.34 9.25 8.31
CA SER A 309 1.14 8.35 9.14
C SER A 309 0.29 7.42 10.00
N GLU A 310 -0.79 7.91 10.58
CA GLU A 310 -1.71 7.11 11.41
C GLU A 310 -2.47 6.08 10.57
N ILE A 311 -2.90 6.47 9.35
CA ILE A 311 -3.54 5.55 8.40
C ILE A 311 -2.55 4.47 7.93
N ALA A 312 -1.32 4.85 7.56
CA ALA A 312 -0.28 3.90 7.14
C ALA A 312 0.11 2.93 8.27
N THR A 313 0.12 3.39 9.52
CA THR A 313 0.37 2.52 10.67
C THR A 313 -0.76 1.51 10.86
N ARG A 314 -2.00 1.91 10.73
CA ARG A 314 -3.17 1.02 10.82
C ARG A 314 -3.28 0.06 9.62
N GLN A 315 -2.78 0.46 8.45
CA GLN A 315 -2.67 -0.39 7.26
C GLN A 315 -1.53 -1.41 7.38
N GLY A 316 -0.50 -1.12 8.18
CA GLY A 316 0.68 -1.96 8.40
C GLY A 316 1.94 -1.48 7.68
N GLY A 317 1.86 -0.44 6.84
CA GLY A 317 3.02 0.13 6.14
C GLY A 317 4.02 0.78 7.08
N PHE A 318 3.54 1.44 8.14
CA PHE A 318 4.39 1.92 9.22
C PHE A 318 4.25 1.01 10.44
N VAL A 319 5.38 0.67 11.03
CA VAL A 319 5.43 -0.08 12.28
C VAL A 319 5.31 0.90 13.45
N ASN A 320 4.34 0.66 14.34
CA ASN A 320 4.23 1.45 15.57
C ASN A 320 5.27 0.97 16.59
N LEU A 321 6.08 1.88 17.09
CA LEU A 321 7.06 1.61 18.12
C LEU A 321 6.49 2.02 19.47
N LEU A 322 6.47 1.09 20.42
CA LEU A 322 5.85 1.28 21.74
C LEU A 322 6.90 1.21 22.84
N THR A 323 6.75 2.09 23.83
CA THR A 323 7.44 1.98 25.13
C THR A 323 6.38 1.73 26.20
N LEU A 324 6.61 0.72 27.02
CA LEU A 324 5.69 0.31 28.07
C LEU A 324 6.10 0.89 29.43
N GLU A 325 5.14 1.03 30.32
CA GLU A 325 5.40 1.31 31.73
C GLU A 325 6.28 0.22 32.33
N ASN A 326 7.37 0.63 33.01
CA ASN A 326 8.40 -0.27 33.58
C ASN A 326 9.02 -1.23 32.53
N ASN A 327 8.92 -0.94 31.24
CA ASN A 327 9.47 -1.76 30.16
C ASN A 327 9.09 -3.27 30.29
N THR A 328 7.88 -3.57 30.74
CA THR A 328 7.49 -4.97 31.03
C THR A 328 6.05 -5.26 30.64
N ILE A 329 5.84 -6.33 29.89
CA ILE A 329 4.51 -6.94 29.73
C ILE A 329 4.28 -7.85 30.94
N PRO A 330 3.23 -7.61 31.75
CA PRO A 330 2.98 -8.42 32.94
C PRO A 330 2.60 -9.86 32.58
N ALA A 331 2.66 -10.75 33.56
CA ALA A 331 2.26 -12.17 33.42
C ALA A 331 0.81 -12.34 32.95
N SER A 332 -0.07 -11.38 33.26
CA SER A 332 -1.47 -11.33 32.82
C SER A 332 -1.97 -9.88 32.85
N GLY A 333 -3.04 -9.60 32.10
CA GLY A 333 -3.70 -8.28 32.08
C GLY A 333 -3.01 -7.26 31.19
N SER A 334 -3.13 -5.99 31.58
CA SER A 334 -2.74 -4.83 30.77
C SER A 334 -1.54 -4.09 31.37
N VAL A 335 -0.83 -3.39 30.53
CA VAL A 335 0.21 -2.43 30.90
C VAL A 335 0.00 -1.12 30.14
N ASN A 336 0.35 0.01 30.76
CA ASN A 336 0.27 1.30 30.11
C ASN A 336 1.35 1.43 29.02
N VAL A 337 0.97 2.02 27.88
CA VAL A 337 1.88 2.47 26.85
C VAL A 337 2.24 3.92 27.17
N THR A 338 3.48 4.15 27.57
CA THR A 338 3.98 5.48 27.98
C THR A 338 4.43 6.33 26.79
N SER A 339 4.83 5.68 25.69
CA SER A 339 5.18 6.33 24.43
C SER A 339 4.80 5.46 23.24
N GLN A 340 4.42 6.10 22.15
CA GLN A 340 4.22 5.44 20.85
C GLN A 340 4.64 6.38 19.72
N LYS A 341 5.21 5.82 18.67
CA LYS A 341 5.70 6.61 17.52
C LYS A 341 4.55 7.21 16.71
N TYR A 342 3.49 6.46 16.53
CA TYR A 342 2.29 6.88 15.80
C TYR A 342 1.04 6.59 16.64
N ARG A 343 -0.08 7.21 16.31
CA ARG A 343 -1.37 7.01 16.99
C ARG A 343 -2.38 6.32 16.07
N PRO A 344 -2.23 5.01 15.78
CA PRO A 344 -3.12 4.31 14.87
C PRO A 344 -4.54 4.14 15.42
N ILE A 345 -4.72 4.27 16.74
CA ILE A 345 -6.02 4.31 17.40
C ILE A 345 -6.36 5.75 17.70
N THR A 346 -7.39 6.27 17.05
CA THR A 346 -7.92 7.63 17.27
C THR A 346 -9.43 7.57 17.18
N VAL A 347 -10.08 8.52 17.82
CA VAL A 347 -11.50 8.78 17.65
C VAL A 347 -11.70 10.24 17.24
N ASN A 348 -12.69 10.50 16.41
CA ASN A 348 -13.09 11.86 16.11
C ASN A 348 -13.93 12.45 17.26
N SER A 349 -14.28 13.76 17.17
CA SER A 349 -15.11 14.45 18.14
C SER A 349 -16.51 13.84 18.33
N ALA A 350 -16.97 13.01 17.40
CA ALA A 350 -18.22 12.26 17.50
C ALA A 350 -18.05 10.87 18.16
N GLY A 351 -16.83 10.52 18.62
CA GLY A 351 -16.52 9.24 19.23
C GLY A 351 -16.42 8.08 18.22
N ALA A 352 -16.52 8.35 16.93
CA ALA A 352 -16.37 7.34 15.87
C ALA A 352 -14.90 7.12 15.55
N GLY A 353 -14.44 5.89 15.59
CA GLY A 353 -13.07 5.51 15.27
C GLY A 353 -12.77 4.07 15.65
N GLN A 354 -11.52 3.69 15.44
CA GLN A 354 -11.03 2.38 15.86
C GLN A 354 -10.45 2.48 17.26
N ALA A 355 -10.97 1.69 18.19
CA ALA A 355 -10.61 1.73 19.61
C ALA A 355 -9.59 0.66 20.04
N ASN A 356 -9.27 -0.30 19.15
CA ASN A 356 -8.30 -1.36 19.45
C ASN A 356 -7.65 -1.92 18.19
N LEU A 357 -6.46 -2.50 18.36
CA LEU A 357 -5.73 -3.21 17.32
C LEU A 357 -5.12 -4.48 17.92
N GLN A 358 -5.31 -5.61 17.22
CA GLN A 358 -4.68 -6.88 17.56
C GLN A 358 -3.28 -6.95 16.95
N GLY A 359 -2.34 -7.55 17.67
CA GLY A 359 -0.98 -7.69 17.18
C GLY A 359 -0.02 -8.30 18.20
N THR A 360 1.25 -8.32 17.84
CA THR A 360 2.32 -8.92 18.65
C THR A 360 3.35 -7.87 19.02
N LEU A 361 3.68 -7.77 20.30
CA LEU A 361 4.75 -6.94 20.85
C LEU A 361 5.79 -7.85 21.49
N PHE A 362 7.02 -7.82 21.02
CA PHE A 362 8.14 -8.62 21.54
C PHE A 362 7.80 -10.12 21.71
N GLY A 363 7.08 -10.69 20.74
CA GLY A 363 6.66 -12.10 20.77
C GLY A 363 5.41 -12.38 21.59
N VAL A 364 4.86 -11.42 22.31
CA VAL A 364 3.61 -11.55 23.08
C VAL A 364 2.44 -11.01 22.27
N HIS A 365 1.48 -11.88 21.95
CA HIS A 365 0.24 -11.48 21.29
C HIS A 365 -0.69 -10.76 22.26
N GLY A 366 -1.32 -9.69 21.77
CA GLY A 366 -2.20 -8.85 22.59
C GLY A 366 -2.96 -7.80 21.80
N THR A 367 -3.65 -6.96 22.55
CA THR A 367 -4.48 -5.87 22.03
C THR A 367 -3.94 -4.53 22.50
N LEU A 368 -3.66 -3.63 21.55
CA LEU A 368 -3.43 -2.24 21.81
C LEU A 368 -4.79 -1.54 21.92
N ASN A 369 -5.08 -0.91 23.06
CA ASN A 369 -6.32 -0.22 23.34
C ASN A 369 -6.07 1.24 23.69
N ALA A 370 -7.01 2.11 23.32
CA ALA A 370 -7.02 3.48 23.76
C ALA A 370 -8.45 3.93 24.13
N THR A 371 -8.57 4.74 25.16
CA THR A 371 -9.82 5.42 25.51
C THR A 371 -9.65 6.93 25.44
N TYR A 372 -10.75 7.62 25.20
CA TYR A 372 -10.76 9.04 24.94
C TYR A 372 -11.86 9.72 25.75
N ASP A 373 -11.66 10.99 26.10
CA ASP A 373 -12.72 11.85 26.64
C ASP A 373 -13.69 12.32 25.55
N GLY A 374 -14.75 13.02 25.96
CA GLY A 374 -15.75 13.58 25.04
C GLY A 374 -15.21 14.66 24.09
N SER A 375 -13.98 15.13 24.30
CA SER A 375 -13.28 16.12 23.47
C SER A 375 -12.24 15.45 22.54
N GLY A 376 -12.10 14.13 22.60
CA GLY A 376 -11.15 13.38 21.76
C GLY A 376 -9.72 13.36 22.31
N ASN A 377 -9.49 13.76 23.57
CA ASN A 377 -8.18 13.59 24.20
C ASN A 377 -8.02 12.16 24.70
N MET A 378 -6.85 11.59 24.49
CA MET A 378 -6.54 10.22 24.94
C MET A 378 -6.48 10.19 26.48
N LEU A 379 -7.30 9.34 27.08
CA LEU A 379 -7.33 9.10 28.54
C LEU A 379 -6.42 7.93 28.92
N THR A 380 -6.50 6.83 28.14
CA THR A 380 -5.66 5.65 28.38
C THR A 380 -5.10 5.15 27.07
N ASN A 381 -3.91 4.56 27.15
CA ASN A 381 -3.31 3.78 26.06
C ASN A 381 -2.65 2.57 26.69
N THR A 382 -3.13 1.36 26.39
CA THR A 382 -2.70 0.14 27.07
C THR A 382 -2.45 -0.98 26.06
N PHE A 383 -1.47 -1.81 26.37
CA PHE A 383 -1.29 -3.12 25.74
C PHE A 383 -1.79 -4.21 26.69
N THR A 384 -2.75 -5.01 26.24
CA THR A 384 -3.35 -6.12 27.00
C THR A 384 -2.96 -7.43 26.33
N ARG A 385 -2.19 -8.27 27.03
CA ARG A 385 -1.83 -9.59 26.48
C ARG A 385 -3.02 -10.52 26.41
N THR A 386 -3.09 -11.32 25.36
CA THR A 386 -4.22 -12.25 25.12
C THR A 386 -4.19 -13.46 26.05
N THR A 387 -3.03 -14.05 26.25
CA THR A 387 -2.87 -15.30 27.02
C THR A 387 -1.90 -15.06 28.17
N PRO A 388 -2.23 -15.41 29.40
CA PRO A 388 -1.31 -15.37 30.53
C PRO A 388 -0.02 -16.16 30.26
N GLY A 389 1.11 -15.71 30.82
CA GLY A 389 2.41 -16.34 30.69
C GLY A 389 3.42 -15.64 31.59
N GLU A 390 4.71 -15.92 31.44
CA GLU A 390 5.76 -15.23 32.17
C GLU A 390 5.76 -13.73 31.83
N ALA A 391 6.17 -12.90 32.80
CA ALA A 391 6.40 -11.48 32.55
C ALA A 391 7.57 -11.31 31.56
N VAL A 392 7.41 -10.40 30.61
CA VAL A 392 8.41 -10.21 29.53
C VAL A 392 8.94 -8.78 29.57
N TYR A 393 10.25 -8.64 29.73
CA TYR A 393 10.91 -7.35 29.54
C TYR A 393 10.89 -6.98 28.05
N VAL A 394 10.57 -5.72 27.77
CA VAL A 394 10.43 -5.18 26.41
C VAL A 394 11.26 -3.91 26.33
N ASP A 395 12.22 -3.87 25.42
CA ASP A 395 13.03 -2.67 25.20
C ASP A 395 12.13 -1.46 24.82
N PRO A 396 12.49 -0.25 25.22
CA PRO A 396 11.84 0.96 24.71
C PRO A 396 11.81 0.97 23.17
N ASP A 397 10.77 1.60 22.61
CA ASP A 397 10.58 1.71 21.15
C ASP A 397 10.52 0.36 20.42
N SER A 398 9.98 -0.67 21.07
CA SER A 398 9.78 -1.99 20.47
C SER A 398 8.62 -2.01 19.47
N ALA A 399 8.79 -2.79 18.41
CA ALA A 399 7.84 -2.89 17.31
C ALA A 399 6.56 -3.64 17.71
N PHE A 400 5.41 -2.99 17.57
CA PHE A 400 4.09 -3.63 17.62
C PHE A 400 3.69 -4.03 16.20
N ILE A 401 3.64 -5.32 15.96
CA ILE A 401 3.31 -5.91 14.64
C ILE A 401 1.84 -6.26 14.61
N LEU A 402 1.09 -5.62 13.72
CA LEU A 402 -0.35 -5.88 13.54
C LEU A 402 -0.60 -7.31 13.06
N ASP A 403 -1.70 -7.89 13.53
CA ASP A 403 -2.20 -9.13 12.97
C ASP A 403 -2.62 -8.94 11.51
N SER A 404 -2.35 -9.93 10.69
CA SER A 404 -2.87 -9.97 9.33
C SER A 404 -4.40 -10.09 9.35
N ASN A 405 -5.05 -9.25 8.56
CA ASN A 405 -6.49 -9.32 8.30
C ASN A 405 -6.80 -9.58 6.82
N ASP A 406 -5.79 -10.07 6.09
CA ASP A 406 -5.80 -10.32 4.65
C ASP A 406 -5.89 -9.07 3.75
N SER A 407 -5.97 -7.87 4.32
CA SER A 407 -6.03 -6.64 3.52
C SER A 407 -4.76 -6.39 2.71
N GLU A 408 -3.63 -6.92 3.16
CA GLU A 408 -2.35 -6.85 2.48
C GLU A 408 -2.30 -7.64 1.16
N TYR A 409 -3.32 -8.48 0.91
CA TYR A 409 -3.50 -9.20 -0.35
C TYR A 409 -4.65 -8.64 -1.22
N ASP A 410 -5.40 -7.68 -0.71
CA ASP A 410 -6.49 -7.05 -1.46
C ASP A 410 -5.98 -5.99 -2.45
N ILE A 411 -6.84 -5.63 -3.40
CA ILE A 411 -6.71 -4.36 -4.11
C ILE A 411 -6.86 -3.25 -3.07
N GLN A 412 -5.89 -2.35 -2.96
CA GLN A 412 -5.95 -1.28 -1.96
C GLN A 412 -6.29 0.07 -2.57
N ILE A 413 -7.19 0.80 -1.92
CA ILE A 413 -7.48 2.20 -2.24
C ILE A 413 -6.93 3.05 -1.08
N LEU A 414 -5.95 3.92 -1.40
CA LEU A 414 -5.20 4.72 -0.44
C LEU A 414 -5.62 6.19 -0.57
N CYS A 415 -6.37 6.68 0.42
CA CYS A 415 -6.87 8.04 0.51
C CYS A 415 -6.21 8.75 1.71
N TYR A 416 -5.01 9.31 1.51
CA TYR A 416 -4.13 9.83 2.54
C TYR A 416 -3.91 11.33 2.40
N GLY A 417 -3.58 11.99 3.50
CA GLY A 417 -2.99 13.31 3.52
C GLY A 417 -3.94 14.48 3.69
N ARG A 418 -5.29 14.29 3.69
CA ARG A 418 -6.21 15.43 3.85
C ARG A 418 -6.02 16.17 5.18
N ASN A 419 -5.73 15.46 6.25
CA ASN A 419 -5.52 16.04 7.59
C ASN A 419 -4.08 16.55 7.81
N ASP A 420 -3.20 16.38 6.84
CA ASP A 420 -1.80 16.82 6.91
C ASP A 420 -1.55 18.15 6.20
N VAL A 421 -2.50 18.69 5.43
CA VAL A 421 -2.28 19.81 4.49
C VAL A 421 -1.73 21.09 5.11
N TYR A 422 -1.91 21.27 6.43
CA TYR A 422 -1.38 22.40 7.19
C TYR A 422 -0.11 22.08 7.97
N ALA A 423 0.37 20.82 7.92
CA ALA A 423 1.61 20.43 8.56
C ALA A 423 2.82 20.88 7.75
N THR A 424 3.90 21.27 8.42
CA THR A 424 5.15 21.69 7.76
C THR A 424 5.81 20.56 7.00
N ASP A 425 5.61 19.31 7.43
CA ASP A 425 6.10 18.08 6.82
C ASP A 425 5.04 17.34 5.98
N PHE A 426 4.00 18.05 5.54
CA PHE A 426 2.85 17.49 4.78
C PHE A 426 3.29 16.61 3.61
N ARG A 427 4.21 17.12 2.79
CA ARG A 427 4.70 16.41 1.60
C ARG A 427 5.40 15.09 1.98
N GLU A 428 6.39 15.19 2.88
CA GLU A 428 7.18 14.04 3.30
C GLU A 428 6.32 12.97 3.98
N ARG A 429 5.48 13.39 4.92
CA ARG A 429 4.57 12.51 5.65
C ARG A 429 3.63 11.76 4.72
N THR A 430 3.02 12.45 3.77
CA THR A 430 2.06 11.82 2.84
C THR A 430 2.75 10.84 1.90
N LEU A 431 3.86 11.25 1.27
CA LEU A 431 4.54 10.40 0.28
C LEU A 431 5.21 9.18 0.93
N SER A 432 5.86 9.34 2.10
CA SER A 432 6.45 8.22 2.82
C SER A 432 5.40 7.21 3.30
N ALA A 433 4.24 7.69 3.76
CA ALA A 433 3.12 6.85 4.17
C ALA A 433 2.54 6.05 2.99
N LEU A 434 2.35 6.70 1.83
CA LEU A 434 1.90 6.03 0.60
C LEU A 434 2.91 4.97 0.15
N ALA A 435 4.19 5.31 0.07
CA ALA A 435 5.26 4.39 -0.35
C ALA A 435 5.36 3.18 0.59
N ALA A 436 5.31 3.40 1.90
CA ALA A 436 5.34 2.32 2.89
C ALA A 436 4.12 1.41 2.80
N SER A 437 2.92 1.99 2.59
CA SER A 437 1.69 1.21 2.44
C SER A 437 1.71 0.35 1.17
N ILE A 438 2.20 0.89 0.05
CA ILE A 438 2.38 0.12 -1.20
C ILE A 438 3.41 -0.99 -0.99
N ALA A 439 4.52 -0.70 -0.31
CA ALA A 439 5.56 -1.69 -0.01
C ALA A 439 5.03 -2.84 0.86
N HIS A 440 4.15 -2.55 1.83
CA HIS A 440 3.57 -3.53 2.76
C HIS A 440 2.64 -4.54 2.08
N MET A 441 2.03 -4.24 0.95
CA MET A 441 1.21 -5.20 0.20
C MET A 441 2.04 -6.45 -0.14
N LYS A 442 1.49 -7.64 0.14
CA LYS A 442 2.25 -8.91 0.18
C LYS A 442 2.20 -9.72 -1.12
N TYR A 443 1.67 -9.21 -2.21
CA TYR A 443 1.64 -9.93 -3.48
C TYR A 443 2.42 -9.20 -4.59
N LEU A 444 2.91 -9.94 -5.57
CA LEU A 444 3.85 -9.47 -6.57
C LEU A 444 3.22 -8.42 -7.52
N ASN A 445 2.09 -8.75 -8.11
CA ASN A 445 1.39 -7.90 -9.07
C ASN A 445 0.41 -6.97 -8.35
N LYS A 446 0.95 -6.06 -7.55
CA LYS A 446 0.17 -5.17 -6.68
C LYS A 446 -0.84 -4.35 -7.48
N ARG A 447 -2.11 -4.41 -7.06
CA ARG A 447 -3.19 -3.57 -7.57
C ARG A 447 -3.61 -2.60 -6.47
N PHE A 448 -3.42 -1.33 -6.71
CA PHE A 448 -3.78 -0.29 -5.77
C PHE A 448 -4.16 0.99 -6.50
N ILE A 449 -4.87 1.87 -5.81
CA ILE A 449 -5.28 3.19 -6.31
C ILE A 449 -4.87 4.22 -5.26
N VAL A 450 -4.04 5.17 -5.66
CA VAL A 450 -3.73 6.36 -4.88
C VAL A 450 -4.70 7.45 -5.28
N ILE A 451 -5.48 7.96 -4.33
CA ILE A 451 -6.46 9.02 -4.58
C ILE A 451 -5.82 10.38 -4.32
N SER A 452 -6.01 11.34 -5.25
CA SER A 452 -5.58 12.72 -5.05
C SER A 452 -6.24 13.36 -3.82
N ILE A 453 -5.53 14.23 -3.14
CA ILE A 453 -6.03 15.02 -2.02
C ILE A 453 -6.89 16.16 -2.56
N PRO A 454 -8.18 16.23 -2.23
CA PRO A 454 -9.02 17.36 -2.62
C PRO A 454 -8.68 18.58 -1.75
N ASN A 455 -8.72 19.77 -2.32
CA ASN A 455 -8.75 21.01 -1.55
C ASN A 455 -10.18 21.27 -1.03
N ARG A 456 -10.29 22.17 -0.05
CA ARG A 456 -11.58 22.62 0.48
C ARG A 456 -12.31 23.51 -0.52
N THR A 457 -13.62 23.48 -0.46
CA THR A 457 -14.41 24.61 -0.97
C THR A 457 -14.27 25.83 -0.05
N GLY A 458 -14.73 27.00 -0.45
CA GLY A 458 -14.57 28.23 0.33
C GLY A 458 -13.36 29.06 -0.08
N THR A 459 -12.71 29.78 0.86
CA THR A 459 -11.73 30.83 0.54
C THR A 459 -10.29 30.51 0.92
N THR A 460 -10.04 29.48 1.72
CA THR A 460 -8.70 29.22 2.29
C THR A 460 -7.79 28.39 1.39
N GLU A 461 -8.35 27.50 0.58
CA GLU A 461 -7.61 26.59 -0.28
C GLU A 461 -7.93 26.81 -1.76
N ILE A 462 -8.16 28.08 -2.14
CA ILE A 462 -8.45 28.48 -3.52
C ILE A 462 -7.18 28.55 -4.36
N LYS A 463 -7.34 28.47 -5.66
CA LYS A 463 -6.27 28.57 -6.66
C LYS A 463 -5.35 29.76 -6.37
N GLY A 464 -4.05 29.48 -6.28
CA GLY A 464 -3.00 30.47 -6.02
C GLY A 464 -2.68 30.66 -4.53
N SER A 465 -3.49 30.17 -3.58
CA SER A 465 -3.11 30.19 -2.16
C SER A 465 -1.93 29.23 -1.89
N ALA A 466 -1.15 29.51 -0.85
CA ALA A 466 0.00 28.66 -0.48
C ALA A 466 -0.42 27.22 -0.19
N VAL A 467 -1.54 27.03 0.53
CA VAL A 467 -2.05 25.68 0.86
C VAL A 467 -2.52 24.97 -0.39
N TYR A 468 -3.24 25.63 -1.29
CA TYR A 468 -3.62 25.09 -2.58
C TYR A 468 -2.39 24.61 -3.38
N ASN A 469 -1.38 25.47 -3.51
CA ASN A 469 -0.17 25.15 -4.26
C ASN A 469 0.56 23.93 -3.67
N ASN A 470 0.59 23.81 -2.34
CA ASN A 470 1.15 22.65 -1.63
C ASN A 470 0.34 21.38 -1.94
N ILE A 471 -0.99 21.44 -1.91
CA ILE A 471 -1.86 20.29 -2.26
C ILE A 471 -1.60 19.84 -3.69
N ILE A 472 -1.55 20.78 -4.65
CA ILE A 472 -1.29 20.45 -6.07
C ILE A 472 0.10 19.83 -6.25
N SER A 473 1.12 20.37 -5.54
CA SER A 473 2.48 19.83 -5.58
C SER A 473 2.54 18.39 -5.05
N VAL A 474 1.94 18.13 -3.87
CA VAL A 474 1.92 16.80 -3.27
C VAL A 474 1.13 15.81 -4.13
N ASN A 475 0.03 16.23 -4.73
CA ASN A 475 -0.74 15.42 -5.68
C ASN A 475 0.09 15.04 -6.92
N LYS A 476 0.87 15.97 -7.45
CA LYS A 476 1.79 15.70 -8.57
C LYS A 476 2.88 14.70 -8.19
N ASP A 477 3.44 14.82 -6.99
CA ASP A 477 4.45 13.90 -6.49
C ASP A 477 3.85 12.51 -6.22
N ALA A 478 2.63 12.43 -5.67
CA ALA A 478 1.90 11.18 -5.50
C ALA A 478 1.58 10.51 -6.85
N GLN A 479 1.23 11.29 -7.87
CA GLN A 479 1.09 10.80 -9.24
C GLN A 479 2.42 10.27 -9.79
N SER A 480 3.53 10.94 -9.52
CA SER A 480 4.87 10.49 -9.94
C SER A 480 5.31 9.22 -9.22
N LEU A 481 4.90 9.03 -7.96
CA LEU A 481 5.14 7.81 -7.18
C LEU A 481 4.38 6.61 -7.75
N ALA A 482 3.16 6.80 -8.28
CA ALA A 482 2.27 5.73 -8.71
C ALA A 482 1.52 6.09 -10.02
N PRO A 483 2.22 6.34 -11.14
CA PRO A 483 1.63 6.93 -12.34
C PRO A 483 0.48 6.11 -12.93
N GLU A 484 0.59 4.78 -12.92
CA GLU A 484 -0.43 3.86 -13.43
C GLU A 484 -1.58 3.60 -12.44
N SER A 485 -1.39 3.97 -11.17
CA SER A 485 -2.30 3.67 -10.06
C SER A 485 -2.86 4.93 -9.39
N TYR A 486 -2.64 6.10 -9.98
CA TYR A 486 -3.14 7.37 -9.45
C TYR A 486 -4.49 7.73 -10.05
N LEU A 487 -5.43 8.13 -9.20
CA LEU A 487 -6.75 8.64 -9.60
C LEU A 487 -6.90 10.09 -9.13
N ASP A 488 -6.95 11.02 -10.06
CA ASP A 488 -7.19 12.43 -9.77
C ASP A 488 -8.68 12.70 -9.49
N ILE A 489 -9.11 12.33 -8.29
CA ILE A 489 -10.49 12.54 -7.85
C ILE A 489 -10.80 14.02 -7.60
N ARG A 490 -9.79 14.80 -7.20
CA ARG A 490 -9.91 16.25 -7.02
C ARG A 490 -10.43 16.92 -8.29
N SER A 491 -9.77 16.67 -9.43
CA SER A 491 -10.19 17.24 -10.72
C SER A 491 -11.55 16.72 -11.18
N GLN A 492 -11.91 15.48 -10.84
CA GLN A 492 -13.25 14.93 -11.13
C GLN A 492 -14.33 15.71 -10.37
N LEU A 493 -14.11 16.00 -9.08
CA LEU A 493 -15.03 16.80 -8.28
C LEU A 493 -15.18 18.22 -8.83
N VAL A 494 -14.05 18.92 -9.07
CA VAL A 494 -14.07 20.30 -9.58
C VAL A 494 -14.85 20.39 -10.89
N ARG A 495 -14.66 19.43 -11.79
CA ARG A 495 -15.35 19.40 -13.10
C ARG A 495 -16.83 19.02 -13.02
N ALA A 496 -17.27 18.49 -11.89
CA ALA A 496 -18.66 18.10 -11.70
C ALA A 496 -19.57 19.25 -11.25
N TYR A 497 -19.12 20.50 -11.40
CA TYR A 497 -19.89 21.69 -11.07
C TYR A 497 -21.15 21.83 -11.90
N ASN A 498 -22.19 22.44 -11.31
CA ASN A 498 -23.41 22.78 -12.04
C ASN A 498 -23.34 24.24 -12.54
N PRO A 499 -23.27 24.46 -13.86
CA PRO A 499 -23.16 25.82 -14.41
C PRO A 499 -24.41 26.68 -14.17
N ALA A 500 -25.53 26.10 -13.75
CA ALA A 500 -26.74 26.83 -13.36
C ALA A 500 -26.68 27.34 -11.89
N VAL A 501 -25.72 26.88 -11.10
CA VAL A 501 -25.52 27.30 -9.71
C VAL A 501 -24.35 28.30 -9.64
N ILE A 502 -24.66 29.55 -9.30
CA ILE A 502 -23.67 30.64 -9.29
C ILE A 502 -22.46 30.29 -8.41
N GLN A 503 -22.71 29.72 -7.22
CA GLN A 503 -21.62 29.37 -6.31
C GLN A 503 -20.72 28.28 -6.91
N ASP A 504 -21.27 27.28 -7.57
CA ASP A 504 -20.48 26.24 -8.24
C ASP A 504 -19.57 26.82 -9.34
N VAL A 505 -20.05 27.83 -10.07
CA VAL A 505 -19.21 28.54 -11.07
C VAL A 505 -18.09 29.30 -10.40
N ILE A 506 -18.32 29.94 -9.25
CA ILE A 506 -17.28 30.62 -8.46
C ILE A 506 -16.26 29.58 -7.97
N ASP A 507 -16.72 28.48 -7.42
CA ASP A 507 -15.87 27.39 -6.91
C ASP A 507 -15.01 26.78 -8.04
N PHE A 508 -15.62 26.54 -9.21
CA PHE A 508 -14.89 26.06 -10.39
C PHE A 508 -13.79 27.03 -10.84
N ASN A 509 -14.07 28.34 -10.89
CA ASN A 509 -13.07 29.33 -11.24
C ASN A 509 -11.92 29.42 -10.21
N ASN A 510 -12.22 29.14 -8.95
CA ASN A 510 -11.27 29.03 -7.85
C ASN A 510 -10.58 27.66 -7.78
N ASP A 511 -10.89 26.77 -8.72
CA ASP A 511 -10.41 25.39 -8.78
C ASP A 511 -10.67 24.61 -7.48
N CYS A 512 -11.86 24.79 -6.93
CA CYS A 512 -12.37 24.13 -5.73
C CYS A 512 -13.50 23.14 -6.05
N PRO A 513 -13.74 22.12 -5.21
CA PRO A 513 -14.94 21.31 -5.30
C PRO A 513 -16.20 22.18 -5.22
N PRO A 514 -17.24 21.91 -6.07
CA PRO A 514 -18.46 22.70 -6.09
C PRO A 514 -19.24 22.62 -4.78
N SER A 515 -19.67 23.74 -4.23
CA SER A 515 -20.42 23.79 -2.96
C SER A 515 -21.69 22.94 -2.98
N SER A 516 -22.35 22.78 -4.13
CA SER A 516 -23.54 21.93 -4.26
C SER A 516 -23.26 20.43 -4.02
N LEU A 517 -22.00 19.99 -4.16
CA LEU A 517 -21.54 18.63 -3.94
C LEU A 517 -20.89 18.43 -2.56
N MET A 518 -20.84 19.46 -1.75
CA MET A 518 -20.22 19.43 -0.43
C MET A 518 -21.27 19.50 0.69
N PHE A 519 -20.99 18.85 1.81
CA PHE A 519 -21.74 18.97 3.07
C PHE A 519 -21.20 20.12 3.91
N ASP A 520 -19.89 20.22 3.99
CA ASP A 520 -19.14 21.32 4.58
C ASP A 520 -17.96 21.67 3.67
N GLU A 521 -17.05 22.53 4.10
CA GLU A 521 -15.90 22.93 3.28
C GLU A 521 -14.97 21.75 2.89
N THR A 522 -15.00 20.64 3.64
CA THR A 522 -14.06 19.52 3.49
C THR A 522 -14.73 18.25 2.97
N HIS A 523 -15.93 17.95 3.46
CA HIS A 523 -16.58 16.67 3.25
C HIS A 523 -17.62 16.75 2.14
N PRO A 524 -17.54 15.91 1.11
CA PRO A 524 -18.61 15.78 0.12
C PRO A 524 -19.92 15.31 0.75
N ASN A 525 -21.03 15.76 0.18
CA ASN A 525 -22.33 15.14 0.43
C ASN A 525 -22.48 13.84 -0.40
N ALA A 526 -23.62 13.15 -0.31
CA ALA A 526 -23.84 11.90 -1.02
C ALA A 526 -23.67 12.03 -2.55
N ASN A 527 -24.04 13.17 -3.15
CA ASN A 527 -23.85 13.42 -4.58
C ASN A 527 -22.37 13.63 -4.94
N GLY A 528 -21.60 14.31 -4.09
CA GLY A 528 -20.17 14.46 -4.25
C GLY A 528 -19.44 13.11 -4.16
N TYR A 529 -19.79 12.27 -3.20
CA TYR A 529 -19.26 10.91 -3.13
C TYR A 529 -19.69 10.01 -4.29
N ALA A 530 -20.84 10.28 -4.92
CA ALA A 530 -21.24 9.58 -6.13
C ALA A 530 -20.31 9.89 -7.33
N VAL A 531 -19.69 11.07 -7.37
CA VAL A 531 -18.62 11.38 -8.35
C VAL A 531 -17.42 10.49 -8.12
N TRP A 532 -16.98 10.33 -6.86
CA TRP A 532 -15.88 9.43 -6.49
C TRP A 532 -16.17 7.99 -6.88
N ALA A 533 -17.33 7.47 -6.48
CA ALA A 533 -17.72 6.09 -6.74
C ALA A 533 -17.72 5.75 -8.23
N ARG A 534 -18.26 6.66 -9.09
CA ARG A 534 -18.24 6.49 -10.55
C ARG A 534 -16.84 6.54 -11.13
N ALA A 535 -15.99 7.46 -10.66
CA ALA A 535 -14.61 7.56 -11.12
C ALA A 535 -13.78 6.32 -10.75
N LEU A 536 -13.95 5.82 -9.53
CA LEU A 536 -13.30 4.59 -9.06
C LEU A 536 -13.81 3.35 -9.81
N LYS A 537 -15.15 3.25 -10.03
CA LYS A 537 -15.72 2.19 -10.86
C LYS A 537 -15.07 2.15 -12.24
N LYS A 538 -15.05 3.31 -12.92
CA LYS A 538 -14.42 3.40 -14.24
C LYS A 538 -12.95 3.00 -14.21
N PHE A 539 -12.18 3.45 -13.21
CA PHE A 539 -10.78 3.10 -13.04
C PHE A 539 -10.54 1.59 -12.90
N ILE A 540 -11.39 0.92 -12.11
CA ILE A 540 -11.34 -0.54 -11.87
C ILE A 540 -11.73 -1.30 -13.14
N GLU A 541 -12.81 -0.88 -13.82
CA GLU A 541 -13.31 -1.52 -15.04
C GLU A 541 -12.36 -1.36 -16.22
N ASP A 542 -11.77 -0.17 -16.43
CA ASP A 542 -10.78 0.10 -17.49
C ASP A 542 -9.56 -0.83 -17.39
N ARG A 543 -9.24 -1.30 -16.17
CA ARG A 543 -8.14 -2.24 -15.89
C ARG A 543 -8.57 -3.71 -15.81
N GLY A 544 -9.86 -3.97 -15.95
CA GLY A 544 -10.43 -5.30 -15.85
C GLY A 544 -10.30 -5.93 -14.45
N TRP A 545 -10.13 -5.12 -13.39
CA TRP A 545 -9.92 -5.63 -12.04
C TRP A 545 -11.20 -6.18 -11.39
N ASN A 546 -12.36 -5.91 -11.97
CA ASN A 546 -13.65 -6.47 -11.58
C ASN A 546 -13.96 -7.81 -12.25
N LYS A 547 -13.03 -8.39 -12.97
CA LYS A 547 -13.17 -9.69 -13.65
C LYS A 547 -12.28 -10.73 -12.95
N LYS A 548 -12.78 -11.98 -12.87
CA LYS A 548 -12.02 -13.14 -12.35
C LYS A 548 -10.95 -13.59 -13.34
#